data_ab2d50020db35894d35787834b12da14
#
_entry.id   ab2d50020db35894d35787834b12da14
#
_cell.length_a   1.000
_cell.length_b   1.000
_cell.length_c   1.000
_cell.angle_alpha   90.00
_cell.angle_beta   90.00
_cell.angle_gamma   90.00
#
_symmetry.space_group_name_H-M   'P 1'
#
loop_
_entity.id
_entity.type
_entity.pdbx_description
1 polymer ?
#
loop_
_entity_poly.entity_id
_entity_poly.type
_entity_poly.pdbx_seq_one_letter_code
_entity_poly.pdbx_strand_id
1 'polypeptide(L)'
;MGKVEIVLNSLPMSGGDGPNSYSKNSHLQRRSASLLKETIDKLITEKLDAKTLICDSNTFRIADLGCATGPNTFFLVQDIINSVETTLEPNSKKPEFLVFFNDLTNNDFNTLFTSLPEDRSYFAVGVPGSFYGRVLPQSSVHIVVTLAATHWLSSVPKELLEKSSKAWNKGKVHYSNAAEEVVKAYEDQFGRDMDKFLEARAQEIVSGGLLVVGMCGIPQGMPFSNLADSIMYTSMADVLVQMQSQGLISEEQVDTFNIPIYSASPEEVTVLVEKNGCFAVEFMELMDPTTWLKRPMDVEDVRQWMVCIKATMGSLFINHFGDHLLDDIFDRLTARLVGLTEKVESSYREKVMLFFALKRK
;
A
#
# COMPACT_ATOMS: atom_id res chain seq x y z
N MET A 1 2.61 0.04 -34.19
CA MET A 1 1.93 0.57 -33.02
C MET A 1 2.76 0.10 -31.80
N GLY A 2 3.39 1.03 -31.09
CA GLY A 2 4.20 0.68 -29.91
C GLY A 2 3.30 0.11 -28.83
N LYS A 3 3.68 -1.07 -28.28
CA LYS A 3 3.05 -1.61 -27.09
C LYS A 3 3.22 -0.58 -25.98
N VAL A 4 2.13 -0.02 -25.48
CA VAL A 4 2.14 0.80 -24.27
C VAL A 4 2.38 -0.17 -23.12
N GLU A 5 3.62 -0.23 -22.64
CA GLU A 5 3.94 -0.89 -21.40
C GLU A 5 3.30 -0.01 -20.30
N ILE A 6 2.22 -0.49 -19.67
CA ILE A 6 1.63 0.20 -18.53
C ILE A 6 2.62 0.07 -17.38
N VAL A 7 3.53 1.02 -17.30
CA VAL A 7 4.47 1.13 -16.18
C VAL A 7 3.72 1.77 -15.04
N LEU A 8 3.22 0.95 -14.11
CA LEU A 8 2.50 1.40 -12.91
C LEU A 8 3.31 2.33 -12.01
N ASN A 9 4.63 2.37 -12.20
CA ASN A 9 5.53 3.35 -11.58
C ASN A 9 5.15 4.82 -11.85
N SER A 10 4.02 5.08 -12.52
CA SER A 10 3.54 6.42 -12.88
C SER A 10 2.09 6.69 -12.48
N LEU A 11 1.42 5.85 -11.70
CA LEU A 11 0.01 6.04 -11.33
C LEU A 11 -0.14 6.29 -9.82
N PRO A 12 -0.03 7.57 -9.38
CA PRO A 12 -0.20 7.93 -7.98
C PRO A 12 -1.68 7.86 -7.56
N MET A 13 -1.91 7.96 -6.25
CA MET A 13 -3.24 8.19 -5.71
C MET A 13 -3.84 9.50 -6.26
N SER A 14 -5.18 9.63 -6.21
CA SER A 14 -5.87 10.85 -6.66
C SER A 14 -5.39 12.07 -5.89
N GLY A 15 -4.70 12.97 -6.57
CA GLY A 15 -4.11 14.20 -5.99
C GLY A 15 -5.13 15.30 -5.68
N GLY A 16 -4.60 16.49 -5.29
CA GLY A 16 -5.40 17.66 -4.98
C GLY A 16 -6.20 17.60 -3.69
N ASP A 17 -7.15 18.52 -3.56
CA ASP A 17 -8.04 18.68 -2.41
C ASP A 17 -9.53 18.60 -2.80
N GLY A 18 -9.83 18.14 -4.00
CA GLY A 18 -11.18 17.95 -4.52
C GLY A 18 -11.96 16.85 -3.80
N PRO A 19 -13.26 16.68 -4.09
CA PRO A 19 -14.13 15.71 -3.42
C PRO A 19 -13.67 14.24 -3.61
N ASN A 20 -12.98 13.92 -4.70
CA ASN A 20 -12.46 12.59 -5.01
C ASN A 20 -10.96 12.41 -4.63
N SER A 21 -10.33 13.40 -3.97
CA SER A 21 -8.91 13.33 -3.61
C SER A 21 -8.63 12.28 -2.54
N TYR A 22 -7.45 11.68 -2.59
CA TYR A 22 -6.97 10.76 -1.56
C TYR A 22 -6.88 11.44 -0.18
N SER A 23 -6.45 12.69 -0.13
CA SER A 23 -6.34 13.46 1.10
C SER A 23 -7.65 13.53 1.90
N LYS A 24 -8.81 13.57 1.23
CA LYS A 24 -10.14 13.61 1.87
C LYS A 24 -10.78 12.23 2.06
N ASN A 25 -10.39 11.22 1.28
CA ASN A 25 -11.09 9.95 1.18
C ASN A 25 -10.25 8.74 1.65
N SER A 26 -9.14 8.94 2.35
CA SER A 26 -8.28 7.88 2.87
C SER A 26 -8.52 7.56 4.35
N HIS A 27 -9.76 7.72 4.81
CA HIS A 27 -10.13 7.48 6.21
C HIS A 27 -9.99 6.02 6.65
N LEU A 28 -10.17 5.05 5.75
CA LEU A 28 -9.96 3.63 6.05
C LEU A 28 -8.49 3.34 6.30
N GLN A 29 -7.58 3.85 5.45
CA GLN A 29 -6.13 3.74 5.64
C GLN A 29 -5.69 4.39 6.94
N ARG A 30 -6.26 5.56 7.28
CA ARG A 30 -6.00 6.23 8.56
C ARG A 30 -6.40 5.38 9.76
N ARG A 31 -7.59 4.77 9.72
CA ARG A 31 -8.07 3.89 10.80
C ARG A 31 -7.17 2.67 10.94
N SER A 32 -6.81 2.03 9.83
CA SER A 32 -5.87 0.89 9.84
C SER A 32 -4.50 1.30 10.39
N ALA A 33 -3.95 2.45 10.00
CA ALA A 33 -2.69 2.96 10.57
C ALA A 33 -2.80 3.23 12.07
N SER A 34 -3.93 3.76 12.54
CA SER A 34 -4.16 4.01 13.97
C SER A 34 -4.17 2.73 14.82
N LEU A 35 -4.58 1.59 14.25
CA LEU A 35 -4.51 0.29 14.93
C LEU A 35 -3.07 -0.18 15.18
N LEU A 36 -2.14 0.27 14.33
CA LEU A 36 -0.73 -0.11 14.41
C LEU A 36 0.08 0.76 15.38
N LYS A 37 -0.48 1.89 15.83
CA LYS A 37 0.23 2.88 16.66
C LYS A 37 0.89 2.25 17.87
N GLU A 38 0.14 1.50 18.71
CA GLU A 38 0.66 0.89 19.92
C GLU A 38 1.76 -0.14 19.62
N THR A 39 1.60 -0.91 18.54
CA THR A 39 2.60 -1.90 18.11
C THR A 39 3.86 -1.21 17.62
N ILE A 40 3.74 -0.14 16.83
CA ILE A 40 4.88 0.66 16.34
C ILE A 40 5.61 1.30 17.53
N ASP A 41 4.87 1.90 18.47
CA ASP A 41 5.43 2.51 19.68
C ASP A 41 6.25 1.48 20.49
N LYS A 42 5.68 0.31 20.74
CA LYS A 42 6.38 -0.79 21.42
C LYS A 42 7.63 -1.26 20.67
N LEU A 43 7.55 -1.41 19.36
CA LEU A 43 8.70 -1.81 18.54
C LEU A 43 9.83 -0.79 18.61
N ILE A 44 9.52 0.50 18.53
CA ILE A 44 10.53 1.57 18.63
C ILE A 44 11.15 1.56 20.03
N THR A 45 10.35 1.49 21.09
CA THR A 45 10.83 1.58 22.46
C THR A 45 11.64 0.34 22.89
N GLU A 46 11.30 -0.85 22.42
CA GLU A 46 11.96 -2.11 22.81
C GLU A 46 13.10 -2.53 21.89
N LYS A 47 13.06 -2.16 20.60
CA LYS A 47 13.96 -2.71 19.57
C LYS A 47 14.95 -1.71 18.99
N LEU A 48 14.71 -0.40 19.16
CA LEU A 48 15.55 0.63 18.59
C LEU A 48 16.45 1.23 19.68
N ASP A 49 17.76 1.22 19.46
CA ASP A 49 18.70 1.98 20.29
C ASP A 49 18.93 3.36 19.68
N ALA A 50 17.95 4.26 19.88
CA ALA A 50 18.00 5.61 19.30
C ALA A 50 19.22 6.40 19.77
N LYS A 51 19.72 6.20 21.00
CA LYS A 51 20.92 6.86 21.53
C LYS A 51 22.15 6.54 20.70
N THR A 52 22.40 5.26 20.45
CA THR A 52 23.53 4.83 19.62
C THR A 52 23.41 5.33 18.19
N LEU A 53 22.20 5.33 17.64
CA LEU A 53 21.97 5.72 16.25
C LEU A 53 22.16 7.20 15.96
N ILE A 54 22.07 8.10 16.97
CA ILE A 54 22.21 9.55 16.79
C ILE A 54 23.56 10.09 17.25
N CYS A 55 24.47 9.26 17.79
CA CYS A 55 25.73 9.70 18.40
C CYS A 55 26.57 10.63 17.53
N ASP A 56 26.58 10.41 16.19
CA ASP A 56 27.49 11.11 15.29
C ASP A 56 26.89 12.39 14.67
N SER A 57 25.54 12.53 14.59
CA SER A 57 24.93 13.61 13.80
C SER A 57 23.90 14.47 14.53
N ASN A 58 23.48 14.10 15.73
CA ASN A 58 22.35 14.72 16.45
C ASN A 58 21.08 14.89 15.60
N THR A 59 20.96 14.10 14.52
CA THR A 59 19.80 14.12 13.61
C THR A 59 19.22 12.71 13.49
N PHE A 60 17.93 12.57 13.79
CA PHE A 60 17.21 11.32 13.61
C PHE A 60 16.44 11.38 12.28
N ARG A 61 16.62 10.37 11.43
CA ARG A 61 16.10 10.33 10.05
C ARG A 61 15.06 9.23 9.89
N ILE A 62 13.89 9.64 9.40
CA ILE A 62 12.72 8.77 9.15
C ILE A 62 12.37 8.86 7.67
N ALA A 63 11.99 7.76 7.03
CA ALA A 63 11.43 7.77 5.70
C ALA A 63 10.04 7.10 5.71
N ASP A 64 9.05 7.77 5.11
CA ASP A 64 7.75 7.19 4.79
C ASP A 64 7.69 6.91 3.28
N LEU A 65 7.58 5.64 2.93
CA LEU A 65 7.56 5.17 1.54
C LEU A 65 6.14 4.88 1.09
N GLY A 66 5.67 5.61 0.08
CA GLY A 66 4.28 5.63 -0.34
C GLY A 66 3.44 6.60 0.51
N CYS A 67 3.99 7.81 0.76
CA CYS A 67 3.38 8.82 1.63
C CYS A 67 2.09 9.44 1.08
N ALA A 68 1.79 9.26 -0.20
CA ALA A 68 0.69 9.91 -0.93
C ALA A 68 0.71 11.46 -0.73
N THR A 69 -0.47 12.05 -0.50
CA THR A 69 -0.66 13.52 -0.43
C THR A 69 -1.00 14.03 0.97
N GLY A 70 -0.85 13.17 2.02
CA GLY A 70 -1.25 13.50 3.41
C GLY A 70 -2.77 13.32 3.63
N PRO A 71 -3.33 13.64 4.81
CA PRO A 71 -2.65 13.95 6.07
C PRO A 71 -2.16 12.71 6.86
N ASN A 72 -2.48 11.48 6.40
CA ASN A 72 -2.19 10.23 7.14
C ASN A 72 -0.70 10.08 7.47
N THR A 73 0.17 10.40 6.51
CA THR A 73 1.63 10.36 6.68
C THR A 73 2.10 11.28 7.82
N PHE A 74 1.48 12.46 8.00
CA PHE A 74 1.88 13.39 9.05
C PHE A 74 1.56 12.87 10.46
N PHE A 75 0.40 12.23 10.64
CA PHE A 75 0.06 11.59 11.90
C PHE A 75 1.00 10.44 12.23
N LEU A 76 1.28 9.58 11.24
CA LEU A 76 2.19 8.44 11.40
C LEU A 76 3.60 8.91 11.79
N VAL A 77 4.13 9.91 11.08
CA VAL A 77 5.46 10.47 11.36
C VAL A 77 5.52 11.10 12.75
N GLN A 78 4.50 11.86 13.15
CA GLN A 78 4.45 12.46 14.48
C GLN A 78 4.39 11.40 15.58
N ASP A 79 3.62 10.32 15.39
CA ASP A 79 3.58 9.21 16.33
C ASP A 79 4.96 8.54 16.46
N ILE A 80 5.66 8.29 15.36
CA ILE A 80 7.03 7.74 15.37
C ILE A 80 8.00 8.67 16.10
N ILE A 81 7.94 9.98 15.84
CA ILE A 81 8.79 10.97 16.51
C ILE A 81 8.54 10.95 18.03
N ASN A 82 7.28 10.97 18.45
CA ASN A 82 6.92 10.88 19.85
C ASN A 82 7.48 9.60 20.50
N SER A 83 7.35 8.45 19.83
CA SER A 83 7.88 7.18 20.32
C SER A 83 9.41 7.20 20.45
N VAL A 84 10.12 7.76 19.46
CA VAL A 84 11.59 7.92 19.55
C VAL A 84 11.98 8.84 20.70
N GLU A 85 11.28 9.95 20.89
CA GLU A 85 11.56 10.87 22.02
C GLU A 85 11.42 10.21 23.38
N THR A 86 10.48 9.27 23.55
CA THR A 86 10.32 8.54 24.82
C THR A 86 11.50 7.63 25.16
N THR A 87 12.29 7.21 24.17
CA THR A 87 13.50 6.38 24.37
C THR A 87 14.73 7.18 24.82
N LEU A 88 14.66 8.51 24.75
CA LEU A 88 15.77 9.39 25.09
C LEU A 88 15.74 9.76 26.58
N GLU A 89 16.92 10.08 27.15
CA GLU A 89 17.02 10.53 28.53
C GLU A 89 16.24 11.86 28.74
N PRO A 90 15.53 12.02 29.87
CA PRO A 90 14.68 13.19 30.11
C PRO A 90 15.39 14.56 30.01
N ASN A 91 16.70 14.59 30.23
CA ASN A 91 17.52 15.82 30.20
C ASN A 91 18.54 15.83 29.05
N SER A 92 18.46 14.87 28.11
CA SER A 92 19.33 14.86 26.92
C SER A 92 18.90 15.93 25.92
N LYS A 93 19.86 16.44 25.15
CA LYS A 93 19.53 17.26 23.99
C LYS A 93 18.71 16.44 23.01
N LYS A 94 17.50 16.90 22.68
CA LYS A 94 16.68 16.26 21.67
C LYS A 94 17.36 16.36 20.29
N PRO A 95 17.32 15.28 19.49
CA PRO A 95 17.80 15.33 18.12
C PRO A 95 16.89 16.21 17.25
N GLU A 96 17.42 16.74 16.17
CA GLU A 96 16.61 17.24 15.08
C GLU A 96 16.05 16.06 14.28
N PHE A 97 14.79 16.14 13.88
CA PHE A 97 14.16 15.12 13.05
C PHE A 97 14.15 15.56 11.58
N LEU A 98 14.57 14.64 10.71
CA LEU A 98 14.51 14.81 9.25
C LEU A 98 13.66 13.70 8.67
N VAL A 99 12.59 14.10 7.98
CA VAL A 99 11.60 13.17 7.41
C VAL A 99 11.66 13.22 5.89
N PHE A 100 11.84 12.05 5.29
CA PHE A 100 11.81 11.83 3.86
C PHE A 100 10.43 11.29 3.47
N PHE A 101 9.68 12.06 2.70
CA PHE A 101 8.39 11.69 2.13
C PHE A 101 8.62 11.17 0.71
N ASN A 102 8.59 9.84 0.53
CA ASN A 102 8.79 9.21 -0.76
C ASN A 102 7.47 8.77 -1.38
N ASP A 103 7.31 9.04 -2.66
CA ASP A 103 6.27 8.49 -3.51
C ASP A 103 6.71 8.51 -4.99
N LEU A 104 5.89 8.02 -5.89
CA LEU A 104 6.13 8.05 -7.33
C LEU A 104 6.41 9.47 -7.84
N THR A 105 7.17 9.58 -8.93
CA THR A 105 7.63 10.87 -9.47
C THR A 105 6.51 11.85 -9.84
N ASN A 106 5.33 11.34 -10.13
CA ASN A 106 4.13 12.12 -10.47
C ASN A 106 3.11 12.20 -9.33
N ASN A 107 3.48 11.79 -8.10
CA ASN A 107 2.69 12.10 -6.92
C ASN A 107 2.51 13.61 -6.76
N ASP A 108 1.39 14.04 -6.23
CA ASP A 108 1.11 15.45 -5.96
C ASP A 108 1.84 15.94 -4.70
N PHE A 109 3.16 16.11 -4.85
CA PHE A 109 4.00 16.70 -3.80
C PHE A 109 3.63 18.13 -3.46
N ASN A 110 3.01 18.88 -4.38
CA ASN A 110 2.57 20.25 -4.07
C ASN A 110 1.47 20.22 -3.00
N THR A 111 0.46 19.37 -3.17
CA THR A 111 -0.58 19.18 -2.14
C THR A 111 0.01 18.66 -0.83
N LEU A 112 0.93 17.69 -0.88
CA LEU A 112 1.62 17.21 0.32
C LEU A 112 2.32 18.33 1.07
N PHE A 113 3.19 19.11 0.41
CA PHE A 113 3.99 20.14 1.06
C PHE A 113 3.21 21.39 1.50
N THR A 114 2.13 21.73 0.80
CA THR A 114 1.24 22.84 1.22
C THR A 114 0.35 22.48 2.41
N SER A 115 0.14 21.19 2.67
CA SER A 115 -0.66 20.69 3.80
C SER A 115 0.17 20.24 5.01
N LEU A 116 1.49 20.47 5.01
CA LEU A 116 2.35 20.19 6.17
C LEU A 116 1.89 20.97 7.41
N PRO A 117 1.81 20.32 8.59
CA PRO A 117 1.48 21.01 9.84
C PRO A 117 2.46 22.17 10.13
N GLU A 118 1.95 23.33 10.51
CA GLU A 118 2.77 24.52 10.81
C GLU A 118 3.62 24.33 12.08
N ASP A 119 3.09 23.60 13.05
CA ASP A 119 3.70 23.34 14.36
C ASP A 119 4.55 22.06 14.40
N ARG A 120 4.87 21.47 13.24
CA ARG A 120 5.68 20.25 13.16
C ARG A 120 7.07 20.43 13.78
N SER A 121 7.57 19.38 14.43
CA SER A 121 8.90 19.33 15.07
C SER A 121 9.99 18.72 14.18
N TYR A 122 9.79 18.63 12.87
CA TYR A 122 10.69 17.99 11.92
C TYR A 122 10.90 18.78 10.64
N PHE A 123 12.05 18.57 10.00
CA PHE A 123 12.32 19.03 8.63
C PHE A 123 11.76 18.02 7.64
N ALA A 124 11.15 18.48 6.55
CA ALA A 124 10.48 17.67 5.55
C ALA A 124 11.21 17.72 4.21
N VAL A 125 11.44 16.55 3.60
CA VAL A 125 12.09 16.40 2.29
C VAL A 125 11.26 15.49 1.41
N GLY A 126 10.94 15.93 0.17
CA GLY A 126 10.31 15.10 -0.84
C GLY A 126 11.34 14.24 -1.56
N VAL A 127 11.03 12.96 -1.76
CA VAL A 127 11.90 12.00 -2.42
C VAL A 127 11.11 11.29 -3.53
N PRO A 128 11.07 11.86 -4.75
CA PRO A 128 10.34 11.25 -5.86
C PRO A 128 11.08 10.01 -6.38
N GLY A 129 10.35 8.92 -6.61
CA GLY A 129 10.85 7.67 -7.17
C GLY A 129 10.20 6.43 -6.62
N SER A 130 10.32 5.32 -7.34
CA SER A 130 9.77 4.03 -6.91
C SER A 130 10.61 3.44 -5.79
N PHE A 131 9.98 3.09 -4.67
CA PHE A 131 10.63 2.43 -3.54
C PHE A 131 11.07 0.97 -3.84
N TYR A 132 10.71 0.40 -4.97
CA TYR A 132 11.27 -0.86 -5.44
C TYR A 132 12.74 -0.74 -5.91
N GLY A 133 13.26 0.48 -6.00
CA GLY A 133 14.68 0.77 -6.14
C GLY A 133 15.22 1.57 -4.96
N ARG A 134 16.50 1.93 -5.03
CA ARG A 134 17.11 2.85 -4.07
C ARG A 134 16.60 4.28 -4.29
N VAL A 135 16.10 4.89 -3.23
CA VAL A 135 15.63 6.28 -3.22
C VAL A 135 16.41 7.15 -2.22
N LEU A 136 17.19 6.54 -1.34
CA LEU A 136 18.00 7.23 -0.34
C LEU A 136 19.49 6.83 -0.43
N PRO A 137 20.41 7.67 0.05
CA PRO A 137 21.82 7.33 0.17
C PRO A 137 22.06 6.11 1.07
N GLN A 138 23.25 5.49 0.93
CA GLN A 138 23.63 4.36 1.75
C GLN A 138 23.67 4.73 3.24
N SER A 139 23.15 3.87 4.10
CA SER A 139 23.17 4.02 5.56
C SER A 139 22.76 5.42 6.03
N SER A 140 21.66 5.93 5.47
CA SER A 140 21.24 7.33 5.68
C SER A 140 19.95 7.49 6.47
N VAL A 141 19.24 6.40 6.81
CA VAL A 141 17.95 6.45 7.48
C VAL A 141 17.88 5.46 8.65
N HIS A 142 17.24 5.87 9.75
CA HIS A 142 17.16 5.08 10.98
C HIS A 142 15.87 4.26 11.07
N ILE A 143 14.75 4.84 10.64
CA ILE A 143 13.46 4.15 10.52
C ILE A 143 12.93 4.36 9.09
N VAL A 144 12.53 3.27 8.46
CA VAL A 144 11.71 3.29 7.25
C VAL A 144 10.36 2.72 7.60
N VAL A 145 9.29 3.43 7.25
CA VAL A 145 7.92 2.95 7.40
C VAL A 145 7.24 2.96 6.03
N THR A 146 6.38 1.99 5.79
CA THR A 146 5.49 1.96 4.62
C THR A 146 4.19 1.28 5.02
N LEU A 147 3.09 2.01 4.96
CA LEU A 147 1.77 1.49 5.28
C LEU A 147 0.86 1.58 4.06
N ALA A 148 0.23 0.47 3.71
CA ALA A 148 -0.69 0.34 2.59
C ALA A 148 -0.10 0.72 1.21
N ALA A 149 1.20 0.45 0.98
CA ALA A 149 1.85 0.73 -0.30
C ALA A 149 2.52 -0.50 -0.94
N THR A 150 3.19 -1.37 -0.19
CA THR A 150 3.98 -2.49 -0.73
C THR A 150 3.17 -3.65 -1.29
N HIS A 151 1.85 -3.66 -1.14
CA HIS A 151 0.97 -4.60 -1.84
C HIS A 151 0.68 -4.19 -3.30
N TRP A 152 1.03 -2.97 -3.71
CA TRP A 152 0.99 -2.56 -5.11
C TRP A 152 2.21 -3.08 -5.84
N LEU A 153 2.02 -3.97 -6.80
CA LEU A 153 3.11 -4.49 -7.63
C LEU A 153 3.72 -3.37 -8.49
N SER A 154 5.01 -3.49 -8.79
CA SER A 154 5.70 -2.52 -9.66
C SER A 154 5.14 -2.49 -11.08
N SER A 155 4.55 -3.58 -11.54
CA SER A 155 3.91 -3.72 -12.84
C SER A 155 2.89 -4.85 -12.84
N VAL A 156 1.91 -4.78 -13.74
CA VAL A 156 1.09 -5.95 -14.10
C VAL A 156 2.00 -7.02 -14.71
N PRO A 157 1.92 -8.30 -14.27
CA PRO A 157 2.67 -9.38 -14.91
C PRO A 157 2.39 -9.44 -16.41
N LYS A 158 3.45 -9.50 -17.23
CA LYS A 158 3.33 -9.45 -18.70
C LYS A 158 2.53 -10.62 -19.27
N GLU A 159 2.62 -11.76 -18.62
CA GLU A 159 1.92 -13.00 -18.98
C GLU A 159 0.40 -12.83 -18.97
N LEU A 160 -0.14 -11.89 -18.18
CA LEU A 160 -1.57 -11.60 -18.10
C LEU A 160 -2.10 -10.84 -19.33
N LEU A 161 -1.22 -10.19 -20.08
CA LEU A 161 -1.54 -9.33 -21.22
C LEU A 161 -1.36 -10.04 -22.58
N GLU A 162 -0.83 -11.26 -22.59
CA GLU A 162 -0.53 -12.02 -23.79
C GLU A 162 -1.59 -13.08 -24.05
N LYS A 163 -2.38 -12.94 -25.12
CA LYS A 163 -3.47 -13.87 -25.49
C LYS A 163 -3.01 -15.33 -25.66
N SER A 164 -1.73 -15.55 -25.98
CA SER A 164 -1.15 -16.89 -26.12
C SER A 164 -0.65 -17.49 -24.81
N SER A 165 -0.61 -16.70 -23.74
CA SER A 165 -0.16 -17.13 -22.42
C SER A 165 -1.24 -17.99 -21.73
N LYS A 166 -0.80 -18.99 -20.96
CA LYS A 166 -1.69 -19.74 -20.06
C LYS A 166 -2.24 -18.88 -18.92
N ALA A 167 -1.53 -17.79 -18.59
CA ALA A 167 -1.94 -16.82 -17.59
C ALA A 167 -2.80 -15.67 -18.19
N TRP A 168 -3.29 -15.78 -19.45
CA TRP A 168 -4.20 -14.79 -20.02
C TRP A 168 -5.46 -14.64 -19.17
N ASN A 169 -5.64 -13.47 -18.54
CA ASN A 169 -6.70 -13.23 -17.55
C ASN A 169 -7.98 -12.67 -18.17
N LYS A 170 -8.45 -13.27 -19.26
CA LYS A 170 -9.59 -12.82 -20.06
C LYS A 170 -10.85 -12.55 -19.22
N GLY A 171 -11.40 -11.35 -19.35
CA GLY A 171 -12.65 -10.95 -18.68
C GLY A 171 -12.58 -10.86 -17.17
N LYS A 172 -11.37 -10.88 -16.59
CA LYS A 172 -11.11 -10.72 -15.15
C LYS A 172 -10.13 -9.58 -14.91
N VAL A 173 -10.19 -8.98 -13.73
CA VAL A 173 -9.36 -7.82 -13.37
C VAL A 173 -8.33 -8.11 -12.28
N HIS A 174 -8.36 -9.34 -11.72
CA HIS A 174 -7.51 -9.71 -10.59
C HIS A 174 -7.36 -11.24 -10.52
N TYR A 175 -6.38 -11.72 -9.75
CA TYR A 175 -6.11 -13.17 -9.60
C TYR A 175 -7.07 -13.89 -8.65
N SER A 176 -7.80 -13.18 -7.78
CA SER A 176 -8.58 -13.79 -6.68
C SER A 176 -9.62 -14.83 -7.09
N ASN A 177 -10.09 -14.82 -8.33
CA ASN A 177 -10.99 -15.79 -8.92
C ASN A 177 -10.49 -16.26 -10.31
N ALA A 178 -9.18 -16.32 -10.49
CA ALA A 178 -8.54 -16.64 -11.75
C ALA A 178 -7.96 -18.09 -11.75
N ALA A 179 -7.37 -18.49 -12.88
CA ALA A 179 -6.66 -19.74 -13.01
C ALA A 179 -5.35 -19.72 -12.20
N GLU A 180 -4.83 -20.90 -11.86
CA GLU A 180 -3.61 -21.06 -11.05
C GLU A 180 -2.41 -20.37 -11.70
N GLU A 181 -2.30 -20.41 -13.03
CA GLU A 181 -1.23 -19.75 -13.77
C GLU A 181 -1.26 -18.19 -13.61
N VAL A 182 -2.47 -17.62 -13.45
CA VAL A 182 -2.64 -16.19 -13.16
C VAL A 182 -2.17 -15.88 -11.74
N VAL A 183 -2.59 -16.68 -10.76
CA VAL A 183 -2.14 -16.56 -9.36
C VAL A 183 -0.62 -16.60 -9.31
N LYS A 184 -0.02 -17.60 -9.96
CA LYS A 184 1.44 -17.77 -10.02
C LYS A 184 2.18 -16.56 -10.62
N ALA A 185 1.61 -15.96 -11.67
CA ALA A 185 2.21 -14.76 -12.28
C ALA A 185 2.24 -13.57 -11.31
N TYR A 186 1.19 -13.40 -10.48
CA TYR A 186 1.16 -12.39 -9.43
C TYR A 186 2.14 -12.68 -8.29
N GLU A 187 2.21 -13.94 -7.81
CA GLU A 187 3.18 -14.38 -6.80
C GLU A 187 4.62 -14.10 -7.26
N ASP A 188 4.96 -14.51 -8.49
CA ASP A 188 6.30 -14.31 -9.04
C ASP A 188 6.65 -12.83 -9.19
N GLN A 189 5.68 -11.97 -9.54
CA GLN A 189 5.90 -10.53 -9.60
C GLN A 189 6.12 -9.95 -8.21
N PHE A 190 5.28 -10.32 -7.22
CA PHE A 190 5.45 -9.91 -5.83
C PHE A 190 6.82 -10.33 -5.29
N GLY A 191 7.23 -11.56 -5.53
CA GLY A 191 8.55 -12.05 -5.10
C GLY A 191 9.70 -11.22 -5.67
N ARG A 192 9.65 -10.91 -6.99
CA ARG A 192 10.65 -10.04 -7.64
C ARG A 192 10.68 -8.62 -7.06
N ASP A 193 9.49 -8.07 -6.78
CA ASP A 193 9.35 -6.71 -6.25
C ASP A 193 9.85 -6.63 -4.80
N MET A 194 9.49 -7.60 -3.98
CA MET A 194 9.92 -7.65 -2.58
C MET A 194 11.43 -7.91 -2.45
N ASP A 195 12.02 -8.76 -3.30
CA ASP A 195 13.48 -8.94 -3.37
C ASP A 195 14.19 -7.59 -3.60
N LYS A 196 13.77 -6.84 -4.62
CA LYS A 196 14.33 -5.50 -4.91
C LYS A 196 14.09 -4.50 -3.78
N PHE A 197 12.89 -4.50 -3.20
CA PHE A 197 12.54 -3.65 -2.08
C PHE A 197 13.47 -3.90 -0.88
N LEU A 198 13.64 -5.15 -0.48
CA LEU A 198 14.51 -5.52 0.65
C LEU A 198 15.98 -5.22 0.35
N GLU A 199 16.47 -5.47 -0.87
CA GLU A 199 17.83 -5.13 -1.28
C GLU A 199 18.10 -3.62 -1.18
N ALA A 200 17.17 -2.77 -1.63
CA ALA A 200 17.28 -1.33 -1.54
C ALA A 200 17.27 -0.85 -0.08
N ARG A 201 16.34 -1.33 0.72
CA ARG A 201 16.24 -0.99 2.16
C ARG A 201 17.46 -1.45 2.94
N ALA A 202 18.04 -2.61 2.62
CA ALA A 202 19.26 -3.10 3.26
C ALA A 202 20.47 -2.17 3.05
N GLN A 203 20.49 -1.42 1.93
CA GLN A 203 21.54 -0.45 1.66
C GLN A 203 21.28 0.91 2.32
N GLU A 204 20.03 1.34 2.45
CA GLU A 204 19.64 2.67 2.91
C GLU A 204 19.52 2.77 4.43
N ILE A 205 19.06 1.70 5.09
CA ILE A 205 18.86 1.67 6.55
C ILE A 205 20.21 1.41 7.22
N VAL A 206 20.50 2.20 8.25
CA VAL A 206 21.70 2.00 9.10
C VAL A 206 21.61 0.66 9.83
N SER A 207 22.77 0.06 10.19
CA SER A 207 22.75 -1.12 11.06
C SER A 207 22.05 -0.81 12.38
N GLY A 208 21.17 -1.69 12.86
CA GLY A 208 20.32 -1.48 14.03
C GLY A 208 19.04 -0.67 13.77
N GLY A 209 18.88 -0.07 12.60
CA GLY A 209 17.66 0.64 12.20
C GLY A 209 16.48 -0.30 11.90
N LEU A 210 15.28 0.27 11.79
CA LEU A 210 14.04 -0.49 11.62
C LEU A 210 13.40 -0.25 10.24
N LEU A 211 12.83 -1.31 9.68
CA LEU A 211 11.89 -1.29 8.57
C LEU A 211 10.53 -1.79 9.09
N VAL A 212 9.51 -0.95 8.99
CA VAL A 212 8.14 -1.23 9.44
C VAL A 212 7.22 -1.24 8.24
N VAL A 213 6.49 -2.33 8.03
CA VAL A 213 5.64 -2.55 6.85
C VAL A 213 4.25 -2.98 7.26
N GLY A 214 3.22 -2.32 6.70
CA GLY A 214 1.83 -2.74 6.76
C GLY A 214 1.25 -2.86 5.35
N MET A 215 0.71 -4.02 5.00
CA MET A 215 0.21 -4.30 3.65
C MET A 215 -0.99 -5.25 3.67
N CYS A 216 -1.64 -5.42 2.52
CA CYS A 216 -2.64 -6.48 2.37
C CYS A 216 -2.01 -7.84 2.63
N GLY A 217 -2.70 -8.67 3.42
CA GLY A 217 -2.23 -10.00 3.78
C GLY A 217 -3.33 -11.06 3.70
N ILE A 218 -2.90 -12.31 3.76
CA ILE A 218 -3.80 -13.46 3.75
C ILE A 218 -3.22 -14.59 4.61
N PRO A 219 -4.05 -15.31 5.39
CA PRO A 219 -3.58 -16.51 6.07
C PRO A 219 -3.09 -17.57 5.07
N GLN A 220 -2.01 -18.25 5.42
CA GLN A 220 -1.43 -19.31 4.59
C GLN A 220 -2.48 -20.35 4.21
N GLY A 221 -2.54 -20.68 2.91
CA GLY A 221 -3.45 -21.68 2.37
C GLY A 221 -4.93 -21.27 2.30
N MET A 222 -5.27 -20.04 2.67
CA MET A 222 -6.62 -19.53 2.50
C MET A 222 -6.85 -19.14 1.03
N PRO A 223 -7.95 -19.60 0.39
CA PRO A 223 -8.30 -19.16 -0.95
C PRO A 223 -8.58 -17.64 -1.01
N PHE A 224 -7.95 -16.94 -1.95
CA PHE A 224 -8.17 -15.50 -2.17
C PHE A 224 -9.65 -15.17 -2.40
N SER A 225 -10.43 -16.11 -2.97
CA SER A 225 -11.88 -15.96 -3.19
C SER A 225 -12.70 -15.74 -1.92
N ASN A 226 -12.15 -16.02 -0.74
CA ASN A 226 -12.84 -15.83 0.54
C ASN A 226 -12.78 -14.39 1.05
N LEU A 227 -11.89 -13.56 0.48
CA LEU A 227 -11.69 -12.18 0.90
C LEU A 227 -12.82 -11.26 0.41
N ALA A 228 -13.15 -10.23 1.19
CA ALA A 228 -14.08 -9.16 0.79
C ALA A 228 -13.65 -8.48 -0.53
N ASP A 229 -12.35 -8.24 -0.67
CA ASP A 229 -11.77 -7.64 -1.87
C ASP A 229 -12.00 -8.50 -3.12
N SER A 230 -12.05 -9.83 -2.99
CA SER A 230 -12.40 -10.74 -4.10
C SER A 230 -13.81 -10.50 -4.64
N ILE A 231 -14.77 -10.19 -3.76
CA ILE A 231 -16.13 -9.85 -4.16
C ILE A 231 -16.12 -8.53 -4.94
N MET A 232 -15.34 -7.55 -4.48
CA MET A 232 -15.15 -6.28 -5.16
C MET A 232 -14.53 -6.46 -6.55
N TYR A 233 -13.41 -7.18 -6.67
CA TYR A 233 -12.74 -7.41 -7.97
C TYR A 233 -13.61 -8.20 -8.94
N THR A 234 -14.36 -9.19 -8.46
CA THR A 234 -15.34 -9.91 -9.29
C THR A 234 -16.43 -8.97 -9.78
N SER A 235 -16.95 -8.11 -8.89
CA SER A 235 -17.97 -7.13 -9.26
C SER A 235 -17.45 -6.08 -10.25
N MET A 236 -16.17 -5.68 -10.14
CA MET A 236 -15.51 -4.81 -11.12
C MET A 236 -15.46 -5.48 -12.50
N ALA A 237 -15.01 -6.73 -12.57
CA ALA A 237 -14.98 -7.48 -13.82
C ALA A 237 -16.36 -7.58 -14.47
N ASP A 238 -17.39 -7.93 -13.69
CA ASP A 238 -18.77 -8.02 -14.17
C ASP A 238 -19.30 -6.68 -14.70
N VAL A 239 -19.01 -5.56 -14.03
CA VAL A 239 -19.39 -4.21 -14.49
C VAL A 239 -18.70 -3.88 -15.80
N LEU A 240 -17.40 -4.13 -15.93
CA LEU A 240 -16.65 -3.87 -17.16
C LEU A 240 -17.16 -4.72 -18.33
N VAL A 241 -17.43 -6.01 -18.10
CA VAL A 241 -18.04 -6.89 -19.13
C VAL A 241 -19.44 -6.42 -19.53
N GLN A 242 -20.24 -5.93 -18.58
CA GLN A 242 -21.55 -5.33 -18.88
C GLN A 242 -21.39 -4.07 -19.75
N MET A 243 -20.46 -3.18 -19.41
CA MET A 243 -20.19 -1.96 -20.20
C MET A 243 -19.68 -2.31 -21.60
N GLN A 244 -18.87 -3.34 -21.74
CA GLN A 244 -18.42 -3.86 -23.03
C GLN A 244 -19.60 -4.36 -23.88
N SER A 245 -20.53 -5.11 -23.29
CA SER A 245 -21.74 -5.57 -23.99
C SER A 245 -22.66 -4.45 -24.46
N GLN A 246 -22.57 -3.29 -23.80
CA GLN A 246 -23.28 -2.05 -24.17
C GLN A 246 -22.53 -1.20 -25.20
N GLY A 247 -21.32 -1.61 -25.60
CA GLY A 247 -20.48 -0.88 -26.54
C GLY A 247 -19.81 0.37 -25.99
N LEU A 248 -19.77 0.54 -24.65
CA LEU A 248 -19.15 1.68 -23.98
C LEU A 248 -17.62 1.56 -23.90
N ILE A 249 -17.11 0.33 -23.82
CA ILE A 249 -15.70 -0.01 -23.83
C ILE A 249 -15.46 -1.21 -24.75
N SER A 250 -14.22 -1.41 -25.22
CA SER A 250 -13.87 -2.52 -26.10
C SER A 250 -13.55 -3.81 -25.31
N GLU A 251 -13.65 -4.97 -25.97
CA GLU A 251 -13.21 -6.26 -25.40
C GLU A 251 -11.72 -6.20 -25.03
N GLU A 252 -10.88 -5.57 -25.83
CA GLU A 252 -9.45 -5.40 -25.56
C GLU A 252 -9.20 -4.62 -24.25
N GLN A 253 -9.97 -3.55 -24.02
CA GLN A 253 -9.86 -2.79 -22.76
C GLN A 253 -10.23 -3.64 -21.54
N VAL A 254 -11.27 -4.48 -21.63
CA VAL A 254 -11.63 -5.39 -20.53
C VAL A 254 -10.55 -6.43 -20.31
N ASP A 255 -10.11 -7.10 -21.37
CA ASP A 255 -9.19 -8.23 -21.31
C ASP A 255 -7.75 -7.85 -20.91
N THR A 256 -7.37 -6.59 -21.04
CA THR A 256 -6.03 -6.09 -20.70
C THR A 256 -5.98 -5.31 -19.38
N PHE A 257 -7.14 -5.07 -18.76
CA PHE A 257 -7.18 -4.40 -17.46
C PHE A 257 -6.95 -5.40 -16.34
N ASN A 258 -5.87 -5.20 -15.58
CA ASN A 258 -5.55 -5.99 -14.40
C ASN A 258 -5.11 -5.07 -13.26
N ILE A 259 -5.61 -5.33 -12.05
CA ILE A 259 -5.29 -4.57 -10.84
C ILE A 259 -4.05 -5.18 -10.20
N PRO A 260 -2.95 -4.43 -10.07
CA PRO A 260 -1.66 -4.94 -9.63
C PRO A 260 -1.53 -4.90 -8.11
N ILE A 261 -2.43 -5.55 -7.41
CA ILE A 261 -2.41 -5.70 -5.95
C ILE A 261 -2.21 -7.16 -5.61
N TYR A 262 -1.36 -7.45 -4.64
CA TYR A 262 -1.12 -8.79 -4.12
C TYR A 262 -1.23 -8.82 -2.59
N SER A 263 -1.90 -9.83 -2.06
CA SER A 263 -2.01 -10.09 -0.63
C SER A 263 -1.09 -11.27 -0.27
N ALA A 264 -0.02 -10.98 0.45
CA ALA A 264 0.97 -12.01 0.81
C ALA A 264 0.64 -12.67 2.14
N SER A 265 1.07 -13.93 2.30
CA SER A 265 1.08 -14.59 3.60
C SER A 265 2.33 -14.22 4.41
N PRO A 266 2.29 -14.36 5.75
CA PRO A 266 3.48 -14.20 6.59
C PRO A 266 4.63 -15.13 6.17
N GLU A 267 4.30 -16.34 5.75
CA GLU A 267 5.26 -17.37 5.33
C GLU A 267 6.01 -16.96 4.06
N GLU A 268 5.29 -16.43 3.06
CA GLU A 268 5.91 -15.91 1.83
C GLU A 268 6.90 -14.78 2.13
N VAL A 269 6.50 -13.81 2.97
CA VAL A 269 7.36 -12.69 3.36
C VAL A 269 8.56 -13.20 4.16
N THR A 270 8.37 -14.16 5.06
CA THR A 270 9.45 -14.75 5.86
C THR A 270 10.52 -15.36 4.95
N VAL A 271 10.13 -16.16 3.96
CA VAL A 271 11.07 -16.76 2.99
C VAL A 271 11.88 -15.70 2.25
N LEU A 272 11.24 -14.60 1.83
CA LEU A 272 11.92 -13.51 1.12
C LEU A 272 12.89 -12.74 2.04
N VAL A 273 12.52 -12.50 3.30
CA VAL A 273 13.40 -11.86 4.31
C VAL A 273 14.60 -12.75 4.64
N GLU A 274 14.40 -14.05 4.82
CA GLU A 274 15.48 -15.01 5.07
C GLU A 274 16.43 -15.11 3.89
N LYS A 275 15.93 -15.16 2.65
CA LYS A 275 16.72 -15.13 1.42
C LYS A 275 17.57 -13.86 1.32
N ASN A 276 17.02 -12.70 1.67
CA ASN A 276 17.76 -11.43 1.68
C ASN A 276 18.90 -11.43 2.70
N GLY A 277 18.71 -12.03 3.87
CA GLY A 277 19.71 -12.25 4.91
C GLY A 277 20.18 -11.01 5.69
N CYS A 278 19.80 -9.79 5.25
CA CYS A 278 20.24 -8.53 5.84
C CYS A 278 19.40 -8.05 7.01
N PHE A 279 18.26 -8.69 7.27
CA PHE A 279 17.33 -8.31 8.32
C PHE A 279 17.07 -9.44 9.31
N ALA A 280 16.71 -9.06 10.54
CA ALA A 280 16.11 -9.92 11.54
C ALA A 280 14.61 -9.56 11.63
N VAL A 281 13.74 -10.58 11.69
CA VAL A 281 12.31 -10.37 11.95
C VAL A 281 12.12 -10.08 13.43
N GLU A 282 11.63 -8.89 13.76
CA GLU A 282 11.32 -8.49 15.15
C GLU A 282 9.83 -8.66 15.47
N PHE A 283 8.99 -8.58 14.47
CA PHE A 283 7.54 -8.77 14.58
C PHE A 283 6.97 -9.19 13.23
N MET A 284 5.97 -10.08 13.22
CA MET A 284 5.19 -10.43 12.03
C MET A 284 3.85 -11.02 12.46
N GLU A 285 2.75 -10.37 12.06
CA GLU A 285 1.41 -10.81 12.43
C GLU A 285 0.37 -10.37 11.38
N LEU A 286 -0.64 -11.21 11.19
CA LEU A 286 -1.86 -10.85 10.47
C LEU A 286 -2.85 -10.23 11.46
N MET A 287 -3.31 -9.03 11.13
CA MET A 287 -4.22 -8.22 11.96
C MET A 287 -5.56 -8.01 11.25
N ASP A 288 -6.60 -7.80 12.03
CA ASP A 288 -7.91 -7.36 11.53
C ASP A 288 -7.92 -5.83 11.37
N PRO A 289 -7.95 -5.31 10.13
CA PRO A 289 -8.01 -3.87 9.88
C PRO A 289 -9.37 -3.26 10.21
N THR A 290 -10.38 -4.07 10.55
CA THR A 290 -11.78 -3.66 10.74
C THR A 290 -12.23 -3.67 12.20
N THR A 291 -11.32 -3.84 13.17
CA THR A 291 -11.65 -3.91 14.60
C THR A 291 -12.38 -2.67 15.14
N TRP A 292 -12.29 -1.53 14.43
CA TRP A 292 -13.06 -0.32 14.74
C TRP A 292 -14.55 -0.44 14.37
N LEU A 293 -14.92 -1.37 13.48
CA LEU A 293 -16.30 -1.62 13.06
C LEU A 293 -16.99 -2.51 14.09
N LYS A 294 -17.72 -1.89 15.02
CA LYS A 294 -18.36 -2.56 16.16
C LYS A 294 -19.74 -3.16 15.86
N ARG A 295 -20.22 -3.02 14.64
CA ARG A 295 -21.53 -3.50 14.14
C ARG A 295 -21.34 -4.20 12.80
N PRO A 296 -22.28 -5.04 12.37
CA PRO A 296 -22.27 -5.54 11.00
C PRO A 296 -22.19 -4.39 9.99
N MET A 297 -21.47 -4.60 8.89
CA MET A 297 -21.44 -3.64 7.79
C MET A 297 -22.83 -3.40 7.23
N ASP A 298 -23.12 -2.15 6.94
CA ASP A 298 -24.35 -1.75 6.25
C ASP A 298 -24.06 -1.16 4.87
N VAL A 299 -25.11 -0.73 4.20
CA VAL A 299 -25.05 -0.14 2.85
C VAL A 299 -24.18 1.11 2.83
N GLU A 300 -24.17 1.91 3.90
CA GLU A 300 -23.36 3.13 3.96
C GLU A 300 -21.88 2.81 4.11
N ASP A 301 -21.52 1.78 4.86
CA ASP A 301 -20.12 1.30 4.96
C ASP A 301 -19.60 0.86 3.59
N VAL A 302 -20.42 0.16 2.79
CA VAL A 302 -20.05 -0.24 1.41
C VAL A 302 -19.86 0.99 0.53
N ARG A 303 -20.71 2.02 0.64
CA ARG A 303 -20.55 3.28 -0.11
C ARG A 303 -19.27 4.00 0.27
N GLN A 304 -18.97 4.11 1.56
CA GLN A 304 -17.74 4.73 2.05
C GLN A 304 -16.49 3.95 1.61
N TRP A 305 -16.57 2.64 1.59
CA TRP A 305 -15.50 1.81 1.03
C TRP A 305 -15.27 2.14 -0.44
N MET A 306 -16.33 2.23 -1.26
CA MET A 306 -16.19 2.55 -2.69
C MET A 306 -15.65 3.96 -2.95
N VAL A 307 -15.98 4.94 -2.13
CA VAL A 307 -15.37 6.29 -2.20
C VAL A 307 -13.87 6.20 -1.95
N CYS A 308 -13.44 5.43 -0.96
CA CYS A 308 -12.03 5.20 -0.66
C CYS A 308 -11.31 4.48 -1.81
N ILE A 309 -11.93 3.43 -2.38
CA ILE A 309 -11.37 2.69 -3.53
C ILE A 309 -11.24 3.59 -4.77
N LYS A 310 -12.23 4.45 -5.03
CA LYS A 310 -12.16 5.41 -6.14
C LYS A 310 -10.99 6.38 -5.97
N ALA A 311 -10.78 6.92 -4.77
CA ALA A 311 -9.65 7.80 -4.47
C ALA A 311 -8.29 7.11 -4.62
N THR A 312 -8.24 5.79 -4.34
CA THR A 312 -7.02 4.99 -4.38
C THR A 312 -6.70 4.47 -5.80
N MET A 313 -7.72 4.00 -6.54
CA MET A 313 -7.55 3.32 -7.83
C MET A 313 -7.97 4.19 -9.04
N GLY A 314 -8.56 5.36 -8.81
CA GLY A 314 -9.12 6.19 -9.89
C GLY A 314 -8.15 6.48 -11.02
N SER A 315 -6.90 6.80 -10.69
CA SER A 315 -5.84 7.05 -11.69
C SER A 315 -5.59 5.83 -12.60
N LEU A 316 -5.70 4.60 -12.07
CA LEU A 316 -5.56 3.38 -12.85
C LEU A 316 -6.70 3.25 -13.88
N PHE A 317 -7.94 3.52 -13.44
CA PHE A 317 -9.11 3.49 -14.33
C PHE A 317 -9.07 4.61 -15.36
N ILE A 318 -8.74 5.83 -14.98
CA ILE A 318 -8.60 6.97 -15.89
C ILE A 318 -7.59 6.69 -16.99
N ASN A 319 -6.42 6.15 -16.60
CA ASN A 319 -5.36 5.83 -17.56
C ASN A 319 -5.76 4.75 -18.57
N HIS A 320 -6.61 3.80 -18.16
CA HIS A 320 -6.97 2.67 -19.02
C HIS A 320 -8.27 2.90 -19.82
N PHE A 321 -9.29 3.49 -19.21
CA PHE A 321 -10.62 3.66 -19.81
C PHE A 321 -10.93 5.11 -20.19
N GLY A 322 -10.18 6.08 -19.68
CA GLY A 322 -10.43 7.51 -19.83
C GLY A 322 -11.24 8.11 -18.68
N ASP A 323 -10.99 9.39 -18.42
CA ASP A 323 -11.59 10.14 -17.31
C ASP A 323 -13.13 10.18 -17.37
N HIS A 324 -13.69 10.28 -18.58
CA HIS A 324 -15.13 10.37 -18.81
C HIS A 324 -15.94 9.13 -18.38
N LEU A 325 -15.29 7.98 -18.16
CA LEU A 325 -15.95 6.75 -17.73
C LEU A 325 -15.80 6.47 -16.23
N LEU A 326 -14.92 7.20 -15.52
CA LEU A 326 -14.61 6.93 -14.12
C LEU A 326 -15.85 6.91 -13.24
N ASP A 327 -16.68 7.95 -13.34
CA ASP A 327 -17.88 8.08 -12.50
C ASP A 327 -18.89 6.97 -12.82
N ASP A 328 -19.18 6.69 -14.10
CA ASP A 328 -20.12 5.63 -14.50
C ASP A 328 -19.65 4.24 -14.04
N ILE A 329 -18.34 3.92 -14.14
CA ILE A 329 -17.78 2.66 -13.65
C ILE A 329 -17.99 2.52 -12.14
N PHE A 330 -17.64 3.54 -11.36
CA PHE A 330 -17.73 3.47 -9.90
C PHE A 330 -19.16 3.54 -9.38
N ASP A 331 -20.07 4.24 -10.05
CA ASP A 331 -21.50 4.28 -9.71
C ASP A 331 -22.13 2.89 -9.91
N ARG A 332 -21.87 2.23 -11.04
CA ARG A 332 -22.33 0.86 -11.31
C ARG A 332 -21.75 -0.14 -10.32
N LEU A 333 -20.44 -0.02 -10.02
CA LEU A 333 -19.77 -0.88 -9.05
C LEU A 333 -20.36 -0.70 -7.66
N THR A 334 -20.56 0.54 -7.22
CA THR A 334 -21.17 0.86 -5.93
C THR A 334 -22.59 0.28 -5.83
N ALA A 335 -23.42 0.49 -6.84
CA ALA A 335 -24.79 -0.07 -6.86
C ALA A 335 -24.79 -1.60 -6.76
N ARG A 336 -23.86 -2.25 -7.48
CA ARG A 336 -23.72 -3.71 -7.45
C ARG A 336 -23.28 -4.21 -6.07
N LEU A 337 -22.28 -3.60 -5.46
CA LEU A 337 -21.75 -3.99 -4.14
C LEU A 337 -22.74 -3.71 -3.02
N VAL A 338 -23.52 -2.63 -3.10
CA VAL A 338 -24.65 -2.36 -2.21
C VAL A 338 -25.65 -3.52 -2.25
N GLY A 339 -25.94 -4.06 -3.43
CA GLY A 339 -26.78 -5.26 -3.57
C GLY A 339 -26.15 -6.56 -3.01
N LEU A 340 -24.86 -6.53 -2.67
CA LEU A 340 -24.10 -7.65 -2.14
C LEU A 340 -23.64 -7.42 -0.69
N THR A 341 -24.19 -6.43 0.03
CA THR A 341 -23.75 -6.06 1.39
C THR A 341 -23.69 -7.26 2.33
N GLU A 342 -24.68 -8.13 2.33
CA GLU A 342 -24.71 -9.34 3.18
C GLU A 342 -23.55 -10.30 2.83
N LYS A 343 -23.23 -10.44 1.54
CA LYS A 343 -22.13 -11.28 1.08
C LYS A 343 -20.77 -10.68 1.48
N VAL A 344 -20.61 -9.36 1.38
CA VAL A 344 -19.40 -8.66 1.84
C VAL A 344 -19.26 -8.80 3.35
N GLU A 345 -20.35 -8.63 4.11
CA GLU A 345 -20.35 -8.81 5.57
C GLU A 345 -19.95 -10.23 5.98
N SER A 346 -20.45 -11.24 5.28
CA SER A 346 -20.14 -12.66 5.57
C SER A 346 -18.80 -13.14 5.04
N SER A 347 -18.08 -12.33 4.26
CA SER A 347 -16.75 -12.69 3.74
C SER A 347 -15.68 -12.62 4.83
N TYR A 348 -14.56 -13.33 4.61
CA TYR A 348 -13.43 -13.28 5.52
C TYR A 348 -12.75 -11.91 5.44
N ARG A 349 -12.67 -11.22 6.55
CA ARG A 349 -12.01 -9.90 6.70
C ARG A 349 -11.12 -9.79 7.93
N GLU A 350 -11.16 -10.80 8.79
CA GLU A 350 -10.21 -10.91 9.89
C GLU A 350 -8.82 -11.24 9.34
N LYS A 351 -7.77 -10.76 9.98
CA LYS A 351 -6.38 -11.11 9.64
C LYS A 351 -6.03 -10.93 8.16
N VAL A 352 -6.49 -9.82 7.56
CA VAL A 352 -6.22 -9.47 6.15
C VAL A 352 -5.27 -8.30 5.99
N MET A 353 -4.68 -7.82 7.08
CA MET A 353 -3.58 -6.86 7.09
C MET A 353 -2.34 -7.54 7.66
N LEU A 354 -1.32 -7.75 6.83
CA LEU A 354 -0.02 -8.22 7.26
C LEU A 354 0.80 -7.03 7.75
N PHE A 355 1.18 -7.09 9.03
CA PHE A 355 2.07 -6.11 9.65
C PHE A 355 3.35 -6.81 10.11
N PHE A 356 4.50 -6.25 9.74
CA PHE A 356 5.79 -6.77 10.17
C PHE A 356 6.83 -5.68 10.37
N ALA A 357 7.78 -5.97 11.25
CA ALA A 357 8.93 -5.12 11.52
C ALA A 357 10.22 -5.91 11.42
N LEU A 358 11.19 -5.34 10.73
CA LEU A 358 12.48 -5.93 10.47
C LEU A 358 13.57 -5.01 11.03
N LYS A 359 14.60 -5.59 11.69
CA LYS A 359 15.77 -4.86 12.14
C LYS A 359 16.94 -5.11 11.20
N ARG A 360 17.61 -4.06 10.75
CA ARG A 360 18.82 -4.15 9.91
C ARG A 360 19.99 -4.69 10.75
N LYS A 361 20.56 -5.81 10.30
CA LYS A 361 21.73 -6.45 10.94
C LYS A 361 23.00 -5.59 10.84
#